data_383af2bc78ba11d45834c81dc1949031
#
_entry.id   383af2bc78ba11d45834c81dc1949031
#
_cell.length_a   1.000
_cell.length_b   1.000
_cell.length_c   1.000
_cell.angle_alpha   90.00
_cell.angle_beta   90.00
_cell.angle_gamma   90.00
#
_symmetry.space_group_name_H-M   'P 1'
#
loop_
_entity.id
_entity.type
_entity.pdbx_description
1 polymer ?
#
loop_
_entity_poly.entity_id
_entity_poly.type
_entity_poly.pdbx_seq_one_letter_code
_entity_poly.pdbx_strand_id
1 'polypeptide(L)'
;MDTLTHALSGALLARATEPKRPRPDQLPRRTRMWIGFIAAAFPDSDFVTRFIDPLTYLTTHRGITHSVIMLPLWTALLALLFTLLVRGKYSWRAFVGVAALGIGIHIAGDVITAFGTMIFAPFSDWRAQFPTTFIIDPYFTAIIVGGLIASSLWNGTRRPAVIGLAVLVAYVGFQAVLHQRALTMGEAYAANHHLDARQVQAIPQPF
;
A
#
# COMPACT_ATOMS: atom_id res chain seq x y z
N MET A 1 -6.85 2.47 0.21
CA MET A 1 -7.15 1.74 -1.04
C MET A 1 -7.93 0.50 -0.64
N ASP A 2 -8.47 -0.34 -1.55
CA ASP A 2 -9.11 -1.58 -1.13
C ASP A 2 -8.07 -2.65 -0.73
N THR A 3 -8.44 -3.52 0.22
CA THR A 3 -7.55 -4.53 0.81
C THR A 3 -6.96 -5.50 -0.23
N LEU A 4 -7.71 -5.85 -1.29
CA LEU A 4 -7.22 -6.77 -2.31
C LEU A 4 -6.11 -6.11 -3.14
N THR A 5 -6.29 -4.86 -3.55
CA THR A 5 -5.28 -4.08 -4.27
C THR A 5 -4.01 -3.91 -3.43
N HIS A 6 -4.13 -3.66 -2.11
CA HIS A 6 -2.99 -3.65 -1.19
C HIS A 6 -2.27 -4.99 -1.15
N ALA A 7 -3.01 -6.08 -0.97
CA ALA A 7 -2.44 -7.42 -0.91
C ALA A 7 -1.69 -7.80 -2.20
N LEU A 8 -2.27 -7.51 -3.36
CA LEU A 8 -1.64 -7.73 -4.66
C LEU A 8 -0.39 -6.85 -4.85
N SER A 9 -0.41 -5.60 -4.38
CA SER A 9 0.77 -4.71 -4.37
C SER A 9 1.92 -5.30 -3.55
N GLY A 10 1.61 -5.85 -2.38
CA GLY A 10 2.58 -6.55 -1.53
C GLY A 10 3.19 -7.77 -2.19
N ALA A 11 2.38 -8.58 -2.90
CA ALA A 11 2.86 -9.72 -3.67
C ALA A 11 3.79 -9.29 -4.81
N LEU A 12 3.41 -8.24 -5.58
CA LEU A 12 4.21 -7.70 -6.67
C LEU A 12 5.54 -7.14 -6.15
N LEU A 13 5.53 -6.36 -5.06
CA LEU A 13 6.73 -5.81 -4.44
C LEU A 13 7.65 -6.92 -3.91
N ALA A 14 7.10 -7.94 -3.24
CA ALA A 14 7.84 -9.09 -2.78
C ALA A 14 8.54 -9.83 -3.94
N ARG A 15 7.87 -9.94 -5.09
CA ARG A 15 8.44 -10.53 -6.30
C ARG A 15 9.53 -9.65 -6.92
N ALA A 16 9.31 -8.34 -7.02
CA ALA A 16 10.27 -7.40 -7.60
C ALA A 16 11.55 -7.27 -6.78
N THR A 17 11.45 -7.43 -5.46
CA THR A 17 12.56 -7.36 -4.51
C THR A 17 13.20 -8.70 -4.21
N GLU A 18 12.83 -9.78 -4.95
CA GLU A 18 13.44 -11.10 -4.79
C GLU A 18 14.96 -11.04 -5.04
N PRO A 19 15.78 -11.66 -4.18
CA PRO A 19 17.22 -11.73 -4.40
C PRO A 19 17.57 -12.40 -5.72
N LYS A 20 18.57 -11.86 -6.45
CA LYS A 20 19.04 -12.46 -7.72
C LYS A 20 19.61 -13.87 -7.54
N ARG A 21 20.21 -14.13 -6.38
CA ARG A 21 20.79 -15.43 -5.99
C ARG A 21 20.23 -15.79 -4.61
N PRO A 22 19.13 -16.53 -4.54
CA PRO A 22 18.56 -16.94 -3.26
C PRO A 22 19.51 -17.87 -2.52
N ARG A 23 19.67 -17.62 -1.21
CA ARG A 23 20.42 -18.50 -0.30
C ARG A 23 19.50 -19.61 0.22
N PRO A 24 20.05 -20.74 0.70
CA PRO A 24 19.25 -21.84 1.25
C PRO A 24 18.34 -21.45 2.44
N ASP A 25 18.73 -20.42 3.19
CA ASP A 25 18.00 -19.88 4.34
C ASP A 25 16.92 -18.87 3.98
N GLN A 26 16.81 -18.50 2.70
CA GLN A 26 15.83 -17.53 2.22
C GLN A 26 14.51 -18.19 1.81
N LEU A 27 13.43 -17.38 1.87
CA LEU A 27 12.10 -17.84 1.49
C LEU A 27 12.02 -18.17 -0.01
N PRO A 28 11.42 -19.32 -0.38
CA PRO A 28 11.08 -19.60 -1.78
C PRO A 28 10.17 -18.50 -2.34
N ARG A 29 10.29 -18.27 -3.65
CA ARG A 29 9.52 -17.23 -4.38
C ARG A 29 8.03 -17.21 -4.02
N ARG A 30 7.35 -18.37 -4.12
CA ARG A 30 5.92 -18.45 -3.83
C ARG A 30 5.61 -18.05 -2.39
N THR A 31 6.37 -18.59 -1.43
CA THR A 31 6.22 -18.23 -0.02
C THR A 31 6.43 -16.73 0.20
N ARG A 32 7.48 -16.17 -0.40
CA ARG A 32 7.78 -14.75 -0.31
C ARG A 32 6.64 -13.87 -0.84
N MET A 33 6.05 -14.24 -1.98
CA MET A 33 4.90 -13.52 -2.55
C MET A 33 3.66 -13.61 -1.65
N TRP A 34 3.36 -14.78 -1.09
CA TRP A 34 2.26 -14.95 -0.13
C TRP A 34 2.47 -14.15 1.16
N ILE A 35 3.70 -14.12 1.70
CA ILE A 35 4.02 -13.30 2.87
C ILE A 35 3.82 -11.82 2.55
N GLY A 36 4.29 -11.34 1.39
CA GLY A 36 4.07 -9.96 0.95
C GLY A 36 2.59 -9.62 0.80
N PHE A 37 1.80 -10.54 0.22
CA PHE A 37 0.36 -10.42 0.09
C PHE A 37 -0.34 -10.27 1.45
N ILE A 38 -0.07 -11.20 2.37
CA ILE A 38 -0.70 -11.22 3.70
C ILE A 38 -0.25 -10.00 4.53
N ALA A 39 1.04 -9.67 4.51
CA ALA A 39 1.58 -8.54 5.24
C ALA A 39 1.02 -7.20 4.74
N ALA A 40 0.76 -7.09 3.43
CA ALA A 40 0.13 -5.91 2.86
C ALA A 40 -1.40 -5.86 3.08
N ALA A 41 -2.06 -6.98 3.36
CA ALA A 41 -3.46 -7.00 3.79
C ALA A 41 -3.63 -6.70 5.29
N PHE A 42 -2.60 -6.94 6.09
CA PHE A 42 -2.67 -6.91 7.55
C PHE A 42 -3.14 -5.56 8.14
N PRO A 43 -2.69 -4.37 7.70
CA PRO A 43 -3.13 -3.12 8.30
C PRO A 43 -4.65 -2.93 8.29
N ASP A 44 -5.33 -3.36 7.23
CA ASP A 44 -6.80 -3.32 7.12
C ASP A 44 -7.54 -4.26 8.09
N SER A 45 -6.81 -5.07 8.87
CA SER A 45 -7.44 -5.87 9.94
C SER A 45 -8.13 -5.02 11.01
N ASP A 46 -7.86 -3.71 11.04
CA ASP A 46 -8.54 -2.74 11.91
C ASP A 46 -10.05 -2.62 11.60
N PHE A 47 -10.51 -3.15 10.43
CA PHE A 47 -11.94 -3.22 10.11
C PHE A 47 -12.78 -3.94 11.19
N VAL A 48 -12.14 -4.75 12.03
CA VAL A 48 -12.85 -5.46 13.12
C VAL A 48 -13.45 -4.47 14.12
N THR A 49 -12.93 -3.26 14.25
CA THR A 49 -13.48 -2.20 15.12
C THR A 49 -14.86 -1.76 14.67
N ARG A 50 -15.24 -1.96 13.40
CA ARG A 50 -16.59 -1.71 12.87
C ARG A 50 -17.65 -2.56 13.55
N PHE A 51 -17.28 -3.76 14.02
CA PHE A 51 -18.21 -4.64 14.74
C PHE A 51 -18.42 -4.21 16.20
N ILE A 52 -17.57 -3.33 16.72
CA ILE A 52 -17.72 -2.73 18.05
C ILE A 52 -18.65 -1.53 17.92
N ASP A 53 -18.28 -0.56 17.08
CA ASP A 53 -19.07 0.65 16.83
C ASP A 53 -18.61 1.29 15.50
N PRO A 54 -19.53 1.65 14.58
CA PRO A 54 -19.18 2.31 13.32
C PRO A 54 -18.44 3.64 13.47
N LEU A 55 -18.75 4.43 14.52
CA LEU A 55 -18.08 5.71 14.77
C LEU A 55 -16.63 5.47 15.23
N THR A 56 -16.41 4.51 16.10
CA THR A 56 -15.06 4.07 16.52
C THR A 56 -14.26 3.63 15.29
N TYR A 57 -14.86 2.86 14.39
CA TYR A 57 -14.17 2.49 13.14
C TYR A 57 -13.76 3.72 12.33
N LEU A 58 -14.66 4.66 12.07
CA LEU A 58 -14.35 5.85 11.26
C LEU A 58 -13.25 6.73 11.86
N THR A 59 -13.19 6.81 13.19
CA THR A 59 -12.19 7.63 13.89
C THR A 59 -10.84 6.95 14.03
N THR A 60 -10.80 5.60 14.18
CA THR A 60 -9.56 4.83 14.39
C THR A 60 -9.01 4.17 13.14
N HIS A 61 -9.81 4.03 12.09
CA HIS A 61 -9.39 3.44 10.81
C HIS A 61 -8.22 4.21 10.21
N ARG A 62 -7.24 3.47 9.72
CA ARG A 62 -5.93 3.96 9.28
C ARG A 62 -5.14 4.64 10.40
N GLY A 63 -5.28 4.13 11.62
CA GLY A 63 -4.53 4.56 12.80
C GLY A 63 -3.30 3.69 13.08
N ILE A 64 -3.28 3.02 14.23
CA ILE A 64 -2.12 2.28 14.77
C ILE A 64 -1.60 1.21 13.82
N THR A 65 -2.47 0.50 13.11
CA THR A 65 -2.08 -0.55 12.15
C THR A 65 -1.41 0.02 10.90
N HIS A 66 -1.67 1.28 10.57
CA HIS A 66 -1.15 2.01 9.41
C HIS A 66 -0.04 3.00 9.77
N SER A 67 0.48 2.93 11.00
CA SER A 67 1.51 3.85 11.47
C SER A 67 2.91 3.42 11.05
N VAL A 68 3.69 4.37 10.53
CA VAL A 68 5.12 4.17 10.25
C VAL A 68 5.92 3.94 11.55
N ILE A 69 5.48 4.57 12.66
CA ILE A 69 6.11 4.38 13.97
C ILE A 69 5.90 2.95 14.48
N MET A 70 4.71 2.39 14.24
CA MET A 70 4.36 1.05 14.67
C MET A 70 4.79 -0.05 13.68
N LEU A 71 5.23 0.32 12.47
CA LEU A 71 5.67 -0.60 11.43
C LEU A 71 6.73 -1.61 11.93
N PRO A 72 7.78 -1.22 12.68
CA PRO A 72 8.74 -2.19 13.20
C PRO A 72 8.11 -3.24 14.13
N LEU A 73 7.18 -2.81 15.00
CA LEU A 73 6.47 -3.72 15.91
C LEU A 73 5.60 -4.72 15.12
N TRP A 74 4.76 -4.23 14.20
CA TRP A 74 3.92 -5.09 13.37
C TRP A 74 4.73 -6.03 12.50
N THR A 75 5.86 -5.55 11.95
CA THR A 75 6.80 -6.37 11.19
C THR A 75 7.36 -7.52 12.04
N ALA A 76 7.80 -7.24 13.27
CA ALA A 76 8.32 -8.25 14.17
C ALA A 76 7.26 -9.29 14.55
N LEU A 77 6.04 -8.83 14.90
CA LEU A 77 4.92 -9.71 15.24
C LEU A 77 4.53 -10.62 14.08
N LEU A 78 4.38 -10.07 12.87
CA LEU A 78 4.09 -10.88 11.68
C LEU A 78 5.22 -11.85 11.35
N ALA A 79 6.48 -11.44 11.44
CA ALA A 79 7.61 -12.31 11.18
C ALA A 79 7.67 -13.50 12.17
N LEU A 80 7.39 -13.26 13.44
CA LEU A 80 7.28 -14.33 14.45
C LEU A 80 6.09 -15.25 14.15
N LEU A 81 4.91 -14.68 13.85
CA LEU A 81 3.73 -15.45 13.48
C LEU A 81 3.99 -16.36 12.27
N PHE A 82 4.60 -15.83 11.22
CA PHE A 82 4.93 -16.61 10.03
C PHE A 82 5.94 -17.73 10.35
N THR A 83 6.91 -17.48 11.24
CA THR A 83 7.84 -18.52 11.71
C THR A 83 7.12 -19.66 12.40
N LEU A 84 6.14 -19.35 13.26
CA LEU A 84 5.30 -20.35 13.93
C LEU A 84 4.45 -21.14 12.94
N LEU A 85 3.80 -20.46 11.99
CA LEU A 85 2.95 -21.08 10.97
C LEU A 85 3.72 -22.07 10.07
N VAL A 86 4.99 -21.77 9.76
CA VAL A 86 5.85 -22.71 9.00
C VAL A 86 6.61 -23.68 9.90
N ARG A 87 6.23 -23.79 11.19
CA ARG A 87 6.82 -24.71 12.18
C ARG A 87 8.35 -24.56 12.31
N GLY A 88 8.83 -23.32 12.27
CA GLY A 88 10.26 -23.01 12.43
C GLY A 88 11.15 -23.39 11.24
N LYS A 89 10.57 -23.79 10.10
CA LYS A 89 11.35 -24.14 8.89
C LYS A 89 12.30 -23.02 8.42
N TYR A 90 11.91 -21.75 8.64
CA TYR A 90 12.72 -20.56 8.36
C TYR A 90 12.80 -19.69 9.61
N SER A 91 13.96 -19.05 9.81
CA SER A 91 14.14 -18.08 10.89
C SER A 91 13.21 -16.87 10.69
N TRP A 92 12.75 -16.26 11.78
CA TRP A 92 11.93 -15.05 11.76
C TRP A 92 12.56 -13.91 10.92
N ARG A 93 13.90 -13.83 10.89
CA ARG A 93 14.65 -12.86 10.08
C ARG A 93 14.40 -12.99 8.58
N ALA A 94 14.06 -14.17 8.10
CA ALA A 94 13.74 -14.38 6.68
C ALA A 94 12.44 -13.68 6.27
N PHE A 95 11.52 -13.46 7.22
CA PHE A 95 10.22 -12.82 6.99
C PHE A 95 10.24 -11.30 7.17
N VAL A 96 11.13 -10.76 8.03
CA VAL A 96 11.17 -9.34 8.41
C VAL A 96 11.14 -8.40 7.20
N GLY A 97 12.07 -8.57 6.26
CA GLY A 97 12.18 -7.67 5.11
C GLY A 97 10.93 -7.68 4.22
N VAL A 98 10.32 -8.85 4.02
CA VAL A 98 9.11 -8.99 3.19
C VAL A 98 7.88 -8.43 3.91
N ALA A 99 7.75 -8.69 5.21
CA ALA A 99 6.66 -8.17 6.02
C ALA A 99 6.73 -6.63 6.11
N ALA A 100 7.92 -6.07 6.36
CA ALA A 100 8.13 -4.62 6.37
C ALA A 100 7.75 -3.97 5.03
N LEU A 101 8.17 -4.57 3.90
CA LEU A 101 7.82 -4.08 2.57
C LEU A 101 6.31 -4.18 2.31
N GLY A 102 5.65 -5.26 2.75
CA GLY A 102 4.21 -5.45 2.62
C GLY A 102 3.42 -4.39 3.38
N ILE A 103 3.73 -4.18 4.67
CA ILE A 103 3.10 -3.13 5.48
C ILE A 103 3.43 -1.74 4.90
N GLY A 104 4.68 -1.50 4.51
CA GLY A 104 5.13 -0.21 3.97
C GLY A 104 4.42 0.19 2.68
N ILE A 105 4.23 -0.76 1.73
CA ILE A 105 3.51 -0.45 0.47
C ILE A 105 2.01 -0.23 0.72
N HIS A 106 1.42 -0.91 1.72
CA HIS A 106 0.05 -0.65 2.15
C HIS A 106 -0.10 0.80 2.64
N ILE A 107 0.74 1.22 3.61
CA ILE A 107 0.70 2.59 4.15
C ILE A 107 0.90 3.62 3.03
N ALA A 108 1.88 3.40 2.13
CA ALA A 108 2.12 4.28 0.99
C ALA A 108 0.90 4.36 0.06
N GLY A 109 0.24 3.22 -0.21
CA GLY A 109 -0.98 3.15 -1.02
C GLY A 109 -2.16 3.87 -0.40
N ASP A 110 -2.24 3.95 0.92
CA ASP A 110 -3.29 4.68 1.60
C ASP A 110 -3.05 6.19 1.67
N VAL A 111 -1.79 6.59 1.81
CA VAL A 111 -1.41 8.02 1.80
C VAL A 111 -1.74 8.69 0.46
N ILE A 112 -1.71 7.97 -0.66
CA ILE A 112 -2.06 8.52 -1.99
C ILE A 112 -3.57 8.61 -2.24
N THR A 113 -4.42 8.24 -1.26
CA THR A 113 -5.89 8.37 -1.35
C THR A 113 -6.40 9.54 -0.52
N ALA A 114 -7.66 9.96 -0.77
CA ALA A 114 -8.25 11.14 -0.15
C ALA A 114 -8.65 10.98 1.32
N PHE A 115 -8.69 9.76 1.88
CA PHE A 115 -9.13 9.55 3.27
C PHE A 115 -8.09 9.99 4.31
N GLY A 116 -6.81 9.91 3.97
CA GLY A 116 -5.69 10.20 4.87
C GLY A 116 -5.36 9.05 5.84
N THR A 117 -4.12 9.03 6.30
CA THR A 117 -3.54 7.95 7.12
C THR A 117 -2.77 8.53 8.31
N MET A 118 -3.05 8.08 9.53
CA MET A 118 -2.38 8.54 10.75
C MET A 118 -0.99 7.90 10.89
N ILE A 119 -0.05 8.32 10.04
CA ILE A 119 1.29 7.72 9.96
C ILE A 119 2.12 7.87 11.25
N PHE A 120 1.74 8.78 12.14
CA PHE A 120 2.41 9.02 13.42
C PHE A 120 1.65 8.50 14.64
N ALA A 121 0.58 7.71 14.44
CA ALA A 121 -0.11 7.09 15.56
C ALA A 121 0.84 6.16 16.37
N PRO A 122 0.70 6.04 17.70
CA PRO A 122 -0.34 6.63 18.57
C PRO A 122 -0.03 8.06 19.06
N PHE A 123 1.06 8.70 18.62
CA PHE A 123 1.53 9.99 19.16
C PHE A 123 0.84 11.19 18.50
N SER A 124 0.19 11.01 17.36
CA SER A 124 -0.52 12.05 16.64
C SER A 124 -1.66 11.45 15.82
N ASP A 125 -2.78 12.13 15.78
CA ASP A 125 -3.96 11.85 14.96
C ASP A 125 -3.90 12.56 13.60
N TRP A 126 -2.83 13.31 13.33
CA TRP A 126 -2.61 13.95 12.04
C TRP A 126 -2.62 12.93 10.91
N ARG A 127 -3.38 13.23 9.85
CA ARG A 127 -3.53 12.34 8.69
C ARG A 127 -2.72 12.85 7.51
N ALA A 128 -1.70 12.08 7.13
CA ALA A 128 -1.00 12.28 5.88
C ALA A 128 -1.91 11.89 4.72
N GLN A 129 -2.02 12.77 3.72
CA GLN A 129 -2.76 12.49 2.49
C GLN A 129 -2.12 13.19 1.29
N PHE A 130 -2.14 12.50 0.17
CA PHE A 130 -1.78 13.03 -1.14
C PHE A 130 -2.79 12.49 -2.15
N PRO A 131 -4.00 13.10 -2.26
CA PRO A 131 -5.18 12.52 -2.88
C PRO A 131 -5.08 12.47 -4.41
N THR A 132 -4.18 11.63 -4.94
CA THR A 132 -3.96 11.46 -6.37
C THR A 132 -4.70 10.26 -6.94
N THR A 133 -4.92 9.22 -6.14
CA THR A 133 -5.46 7.94 -6.60
C THR A 133 -6.82 7.69 -5.98
N PHE A 134 -7.78 7.23 -6.79
CA PHE A 134 -9.08 6.80 -6.30
C PHE A 134 -8.96 5.52 -5.48
N ILE A 135 -9.85 5.35 -4.47
CA ILE A 135 -9.76 4.25 -3.50
C ILE A 135 -9.91 2.86 -4.16
N ILE A 136 -10.70 2.75 -5.25
CA ILE A 136 -10.86 1.55 -6.07
C ILE A 136 -10.53 1.93 -7.52
N ASP A 137 -9.24 1.98 -7.84
CA ASP A 137 -8.77 2.36 -9.18
C ASP A 137 -8.52 1.10 -10.03
N PRO A 138 -9.34 0.84 -11.07
CA PRO A 138 -9.20 -0.37 -11.88
C PRO A 138 -7.91 -0.38 -12.71
N TYR A 139 -7.40 0.78 -13.13
CA TYR A 139 -6.13 0.85 -13.88
C TYR A 139 -4.94 0.55 -12.97
N PHE A 140 -4.95 1.09 -11.76
CA PHE A 140 -3.95 0.77 -10.74
C PHE A 140 -3.91 -0.73 -10.48
N THR A 141 -5.06 -1.34 -10.24
CA THR A 141 -5.19 -2.79 -10.01
C THR A 141 -4.78 -3.59 -11.24
N ALA A 142 -5.18 -3.17 -12.46
CA ALA A 142 -4.80 -3.86 -13.70
C ALA A 142 -3.28 -3.85 -13.95
N ILE A 143 -2.59 -2.76 -13.63
CA ILE A 143 -1.12 -2.68 -13.72
C ILE A 143 -0.46 -3.70 -12.80
N ILE A 144 -0.94 -3.83 -11.55
CA ILE A 144 -0.41 -4.79 -10.58
C ILE A 144 -0.65 -6.23 -11.06
N VAL A 145 -1.88 -6.55 -11.45
CA VAL A 145 -2.26 -7.87 -11.94
C VAL A 145 -1.48 -8.22 -13.20
N GLY A 146 -1.35 -7.29 -14.15
CA GLY A 146 -0.54 -7.44 -15.35
C GLY A 146 0.94 -7.75 -15.02
N GLY A 147 1.52 -7.04 -14.07
CA GLY A 147 2.89 -7.28 -13.57
C GLY A 147 3.06 -8.66 -12.93
N LEU A 148 2.07 -9.11 -12.15
CA LEU A 148 2.05 -10.45 -11.54
C LEU A 148 1.89 -11.55 -12.58
N ILE A 149 0.97 -11.41 -13.54
CA ILE A 149 0.77 -12.36 -14.64
C ILE A 149 2.05 -12.44 -15.49
N ALA A 150 2.59 -11.31 -15.94
CA ALA A 150 3.84 -11.28 -16.68
C ALA A 150 4.98 -11.95 -15.89
N SER A 151 5.06 -11.72 -14.59
CA SER A 151 6.06 -12.34 -13.72
C SER A 151 5.87 -13.85 -13.54
N SER A 152 4.65 -14.37 -13.71
CA SER A 152 4.35 -15.81 -13.68
C SER A 152 4.70 -16.48 -15.02
N LEU A 153 4.47 -15.81 -16.13
CA LEU A 153 4.80 -16.29 -17.47
C LEU A 153 6.32 -16.31 -17.72
N TRP A 154 7.04 -15.28 -17.26
CA TRP A 154 8.51 -15.19 -17.35
C TRP A 154 9.18 -15.54 -16.02
N ASN A 155 8.98 -16.77 -15.56
CA ASN A 155 9.40 -17.22 -14.21
C ASN A 155 10.90 -17.12 -13.92
N GLY A 156 11.77 -17.13 -14.92
CA GLY A 156 13.23 -17.10 -14.77
C GLY A 156 13.79 -15.76 -14.26
N THR A 157 12.99 -14.68 -14.26
CA THR A 157 13.46 -13.34 -13.91
C THR A 157 12.44 -12.53 -13.13
N ARG A 158 12.91 -11.60 -12.30
CA ARG A 158 12.07 -10.62 -11.58
C ARG A 158 11.75 -9.36 -12.41
N ARG A 159 12.34 -9.24 -13.63
CA ARG A 159 12.19 -8.04 -14.47
C ARG A 159 10.74 -7.63 -14.72
N PRO A 160 9.79 -8.54 -15.03
CA PRO A 160 8.40 -8.15 -15.25
C PRO A 160 7.75 -7.50 -14.01
N ALA A 161 8.05 -8.01 -12.81
CA ALA A 161 7.54 -7.41 -11.58
C ALA A 161 8.14 -6.02 -11.31
N VAL A 162 9.43 -5.83 -11.62
CA VAL A 162 10.10 -4.51 -11.51
C VAL A 162 9.49 -3.53 -12.52
N ILE A 163 9.25 -3.97 -13.77
CA ILE A 163 8.60 -3.14 -14.79
C ILE A 163 7.16 -2.79 -14.33
N GLY A 164 6.41 -3.76 -13.82
CA GLY A 164 5.06 -3.50 -13.30
C GLY A 164 5.05 -2.43 -12.20
N LEU A 165 6.01 -2.50 -11.25
CA LEU A 165 6.16 -1.45 -10.23
C LEU A 165 6.58 -0.10 -10.83
N ALA A 166 7.48 -0.08 -11.80
CA ALA A 166 7.89 1.15 -12.47
C ALA A 166 6.71 1.81 -13.21
N VAL A 167 5.90 1.02 -13.90
CA VAL A 167 4.66 1.49 -14.55
C VAL A 167 3.67 2.03 -13.52
N LEU A 168 3.54 1.34 -12.36
CA LEU A 168 2.66 1.79 -11.28
C LEU A 168 3.11 3.15 -10.73
N VAL A 169 4.40 3.33 -10.47
CA VAL A 169 4.97 4.61 -10.01
C VAL A 169 4.75 5.71 -11.05
N ALA A 170 4.96 5.40 -12.34
CA ALA A 170 4.71 6.35 -13.42
C ALA A 170 3.22 6.73 -13.52
N TYR A 171 2.32 5.77 -13.32
CA TYR A 171 0.88 6.01 -13.29
C TYR A 171 0.47 6.94 -12.13
N VAL A 172 0.96 6.69 -10.91
CA VAL A 172 0.73 7.58 -9.76
C VAL A 172 1.32 8.97 -10.01
N GLY A 173 2.50 9.06 -10.60
CA GLY A 173 3.11 10.32 -11.01
C GLY A 173 2.24 11.09 -12.01
N PHE A 174 1.67 10.39 -12.99
CA PHE A 174 0.73 10.96 -13.95
C PHE A 174 -0.52 11.49 -13.24
N GLN A 175 -1.12 10.70 -12.34
CA GLN A 175 -2.27 11.14 -11.53
C GLN A 175 -1.93 12.37 -10.67
N ALA A 176 -0.71 12.45 -10.11
CA ALA A 176 -0.25 13.63 -9.36
C ALA A 176 -0.20 14.89 -10.22
N VAL A 177 0.24 14.78 -11.47
CA VAL A 177 0.21 15.91 -12.43
C VAL A 177 -1.23 16.34 -12.73
N LEU A 178 -2.14 15.39 -12.94
CA LEU A 178 -3.55 15.69 -13.17
C LEU A 178 -4.20 16.35 -11.95
N HIS A 179 -3.91 15.85 -10.76
CA HIS A 179 -4.37 16.43 -9.50
C HIS A 179 -3.93 17.89 -9.35
N GLN A 180 -2.66 18.18 -9.60
CA GLN A 180 -2.13 19.54 -9.54
C GLN A 180 -2.81 20.49 -10.56
N ARG A 181 -3.03 19.98 -11.79
CA ARG A 181 -3.77 20.76 -12.81
C ARG A 181 -5.21 21.04 -12.37
N ALA A 182 -5.90 20.05 -11.81
CA ALA A 182 -7.26 20.21 -11.31
C ALA A 182 -7.35 21.28 -10.20
N LEU A 183 -6.39 21.28 -9.26
CA LEU A 183 -6.27 22.33 -8.23
C LEU A 183 -6.10 23.71 -8.85
N THR A 184 -5.15 23.89 -9.77
CA THR A 184 -4.90 25.18 -10.44
C THR A 184 -6.14 25.69 -11.20
N MET A 185 -6.85 24.79 -11.87
CA MET A 185 -8.11 25.15 -12.56
C MET A 185 -9.21 25.55 -11.57
N GLY A 186 -9.33 24.81 -10.46
CA GLY A 186 -10.29 25.12 -9.40
C GLY A 186 -10.00 26.46 -8.72
N GLU A 187 -8.74 26.76 -8.43
CA GLU A 187 -8.30 28.05 -7.87
C GLU A 187 -8.59 29.22 -8.82
N ALA A 188 -8.30 29.05 -10.12
CA ALA A 188 -8.62 30.06 -11.13
C ALA A 188 -10.12 30.29 -11.24
N TYR A 189 -10.93 29.23 -11.19
CA TYR A 189 -12.39 29.34 -11.19
C TYR A 189 -12.89 30.10 -9.95
N ALA A 190 -12.38 29.72 -8.75
CA ALA A 190 -12.74 30.36 -7.49
C ALA A 190 -12.41 31.86 -7.51
N ALA A 191 -11.23 32.25 -8.01
CA ALA A 191 -10.81 33.63 -8.13
C ALA A 191 -11.73 34.43 -9.06
N ASN A 192 -12.10 33.88 -10.23
CA ASN A 192 -12.98 34.50 -11.19
C ASN A 192 -14.42 34.69 -10.68
N HIS A 193 -14.84 33.87 -9.71
CA HIS A 193 -16.20 33.95 -9.15
C HIS A 193 -16.22 34.49 -7.72
N HIS A 194 -15.12 35.08 -7.25
CA HIS A 194 -14.98 35.63 -5.89
C HIS A 194 -15.29 34.66 -4.77
N LEU A 195 -14.98 33.36 -4.99
CA LEU A 195 -15.10 32.29 -3.99
C LEU A 195 -13.82 32.17 -3.13
N ASP A 196 -13.96 31.61 -1.93
CA ASP A 196 -12.78 31.36 -1.07
C ASP A 196 -11.95 30.17 -1.60
N ALA A 197 -10.79 30.47 -2.18
CA ALA A 197 -9.88 29.48 -2.74
C ALA A 197 -9.35 28.46 -1.70
N ARG A 198 -9.41 28.76 -0.39
CA ARG A 198 -9.04 27.80 0.67
C ARG A 198 -9.94 26.57 0.74
N GLN A 199 -11.11 26.62 0.11
CA GLN A 199 -12.05 25.50 0.03
C GLN A 199 -11.90 24.66 -1.24
N VAL A 200 -10.96 24.99 -2.13
CA VAL A 200 -10.73 24.24 -3.37
C VAL A 200 -10.00 22.94 -3.06
N GLN A 201 -10.61 21.83 -3.42
CA GLN A 201 -10.04 20.48 -3.29
C GLN A 201 -10.26 19.72 -4.60
N ALA A 202 -9.24 18.98 -5.02
CA ALA A 202 -9.34 18.02 -6.12
C ALA A 202 -9.42 16.61 -5.56
N ILE A 203 -10.55 15.94 -5.77
CA ILE A 203 -10.78 14.57 -5.31
C ILE A 203 -10.65 13.65 -6.52
N PRO A 204 -9.76 12.62 -6.47
CA PRO A 204 -9.59 11.70 -7.58
C PRO A 204 -10.88 10.91 -7.85
N GLN A 205 -11.16 10.69 -9.12
CA GLN A 205 -12.26 9.86 -9.62
C GLN A 205 -11.67 8.61 -10.32
N PRO A 206 -12.44 7.53 -10.49
CA PRO A 206 -11.94 6.29 -11.09
C PRO A 206 -11.56 6.44 -12.59
N PHE A 207 -12.06 7.47 -13.27
CA PHE A 207 -11.75 7.82 -14.69
C PHE A 207 -11.93 9.29 -14.93
#